data_faafca4c441cc365d7290f0139e96a91
#
_entry.id   faafca4c441cc365d7290f0139e96a91
#
_cell.length_a   1.000
_cell.length_b   1.000
_cell.length_c   1.000
_cell.angle_alpha   90.00
_cell.angle_beta   90.00
_cell.angle_gamma   90.00
#
_symmetry.space_group_name_H-M   'P 1'
#
loop_
_entity.id
_entity.type
_entity.pdbx_description
1 polymer ?
#
loop_
_entity_poly.entity_id
_entity_poly.type
_entity_poly.pdbx_seq_one_letter_code
_entity_poly.pdbx_strand_id
1 'polypeptide(L)' 'MAYEDLTEFEMRLFEWIRQSDFEEVSWKASRAAKAFKVTVEEINEALAALTSKVPNNIYVHYEDGAIRISADR' A
#
# COMPACT_ATOMS: atom_id res chain seq x y z
N MET A 1 7.16 -5.60 -17.00
CA MET A 1 6.66 -4.68 -16.00
C MET A 1 6.13 -5.43 -14.80
N ALA A 2 6.43 -4.89 -13.68
CA ALA A 2 6.20 -5.57 -12.41
C ALA A 2 4.74 -5.74 -12.01
N TYR A 3 3.81 -5.03 -12.66
CA TYR A 3 2.39 -5.21 -12.37
C TYR A 3 1.91 -6.63 -12.62
N GLU A 4 2.52 -7.33 -13.56
CA GLU A 4 2.17 -8.70 -13.86
C GLU A 4 2.58 -9.66 -12.74
N ASP A 5 3.51 -9.24 -11.89
CA ASP A 5 4.00 -10.05 -10.80
C ASP A 5 3.17 -9.90 -9.52
N LEU A 6 2.20 -8.96 -9.52
CA LEU A 6 1.35 -8.73 -8.37
C LEU A 6 0.27 -9.80 -8.28
N THR A 7 0.04 -10.27 -7.06
CA THR A 7 -1.11 -11.14 -6.81
C THR A 7 -2.39 -10.30 -6.89
N GLU A 8 -3.53 -10.96 -6.96
CA GLU A 8 -4.81 -10.27 -6.99
C GLU A 8 -4.98 -9.37 -5.76
N PHE A 9 -4.59 -9.87 -4.59
CA PHE A 9 -4.68 -9.08 -3.36
C PHE A 9 -3.74 -7.86 -3.39
N GLU A 10 -2.51 -8.05 -3.86
CA GLU A 10 -1.55 -6.96 -3.97
C GLU A 10 -2.05 -5.89 -4.93
N MET A 11 -2.63 -6.29 -6.05
CA MET A 11 -3.18 -5.37 -7.02
C MET A 11 -4.36 -4.57 -6.42
N ARG A 12 -5.22 -5.24 -5.68
CA ARG A 12 -6.35 -4.57 -5.02
C ARG A 12 -5.86 -3.56 -3.99
N LEU A 13 -4.85 -3.92 -3.22
CA LEU A 13 -4.28 -3.02 -2.23
C LEU A 13 -3.63 -1.82 -2.91
N PHE A 14 -2.91 -2.05 -4.00
CA PHE A 14 -2.27 -0.99 -4.76
C PHE A 14 -3.32 0.00 -5.30
N GLU A 15 -4.39 -0.50 -5.90
CA GLU A 15 -5.46 0.35 -6.42
C GLU A 15 -6.17 1.11 -5.31
N TRP A 16 -6.37 0.47 -4.16
CA TRP A 16 -7.00 1.12 -3.02
C TRP A 16 -6.14 2.28 -2.52
N ILE A 17 -4.83 2.07 -2.43
CA ILE A 17 -3.90 3.12 -2.03
C ILE A 17 -3.90 4.25 -3.05
N ARG A 18 -3.90 3.90 -4.33
CA ARG A 18 -3.88 4.90 -5.41
C ARG A 18 -5.14 5.77 -5.40
N GLN A 19 -6.28 5.19 -5.11
CA GLN A 19 -7.56 5.92 -5.06
C GLN A 19 -7.74 6.70 -3.77
N SER A 20 -7.04 6.31 -2.72
CA SER A 20 -7.12 6.97 -1.42
C SER A 20 -5.97 7.98 -1.29
N ASP A 21 -6.19 9.03 -0.52
CA ASP A 21 -5.18 10.06 -0.36
C ASP A 21 -4.43 9.85 0.96
N PHE A 22 -3.43 8.99 0.93
CA PHE A 22 -2.58 8.74 2.09
C PHE A 22 -1.40 9.69 2.19
N GLU A 23 -1.37 10.74 1.36
CA GLU A 23 -0.44 11.84 1.54
C GLU A 23 -0.99 12.83 2.56
N GLU A 24 -2.29 13.09 2.54
CA GLU A 24 -2.92 13.96 3.51
C GLU A 24 -3.37 13.21 4.75
N VAL A 25 -3.84 11.98 4.58
CA VAL A 25 -4.28 11.12 5.68
C VAL A 25 -3.19 10.09 5.95
N SER A 26 -2.71 10.02 7.18
CA SER A 26 -1.64 9.08 7.51
C SER A 26 -2.10 7.64 7.30
N TRP A 27 -1.18 6.82 6.82
CA TRP A 27 -1.41 5.41 6.59
C TRP A 27 -1.54 4.66 7.90
N LYS A 28 -2.54 3.78 7.97
CA LYS A 28 -2.71 2.87 9.10
C LYS A 28 -3.01 1.49 8.56
N ALA A 29 -2.12 0.55 8.87
CA ALA A 29 -2.29 -0.83 8.40
C ALA A 29 -3.58 -1.45 8.95
N SER A 30 -3.98 -1.09 10.16
CA SER A 30 -5.22 -1.60 10.75
C SER A 30 -6.45 -1.19 9.96
N ARG A 31 -6.43 0.00 9.38
CA ARG A 31 -7.54 0.48 8.55
C ARG A 31 -7.64 -0.32 7.27
N ALA A 32 -6.49 -0.59 6.64
CA ALA A 32 -6.44 -1.41 5.44
C ALA A 32 -6.87 -2.85 5.75
N ALA A 33 -6.43 -3.39 6.89
CA ALA A 33 -6.81 -4.72 7.29
C ALA A 33 -8.33 -4.86 7.42
N LYS A 34 -8.99 -3.88 8.01
CA LYS A 34 -10.44 -3.88 8.11
C LYS A 34 -11.12 -3.77 6.75
N ALA A 35 -10.58 -2.92 5.87
CA ALA A 35 -11.14 -2.72 4.54
C ALA A 35 -11.10 -4.00 3.71
N PHE A 36 -10.04 -4.78 3.84
CA PHE A 36 -9.85 -6.01 3.10
C PHE A 36 -10.21 -7.26 3.88
N LYS A 37 -10.60 -7.13 5.14
CA LYS A 37 -10.97 -8.25 6.02
C LYS A 37 -9.83 -9.26 6.16
N VAL A 38 -8.64 -8.74 6.38
CA VAL A 38 -7.43 -9.55 6.56
C VAL A 38 -6.70 -9.06 7.82
N THR A 39 -5.58 -9.70 8.14
CA THR A 39 -4.78 -9.28 9.30
C THR A 39 -3.85 -8.13 8.94
N VAL A 40 -3.40 -7.41 9.96
CA VAL A 40 -2.40 -6.36 9.77
C VAL A 40 -1.11 -6.93 9.18
N GLU A 41 -0.73 -8.15 9.60
CA GLU A 41 0.45 -8.81 9.07
C GLU A 41 0.34 -9.04 7.56
N GLU A 42 -0.83 -9.45 7.09
CA GLU A 42 -1.06 -9.65 5.66
C GLU A 42 -0.96 -8.33 4.90
N ILE A 43 -1.44 -7.25 5.48
CA ILE A 43 -1.31 -5.92 4.86
C ILE A 43 0.15 -5.51 4.79
N ASN A 44 0.91 -5.72 5.87
CA ASN A 44 2.33 -5.35 5.89
C ASN A 44 3.13 -6.16 4.88
N GLU A 45 2.83 -7.45 4.74
CA GLU A 45 3.49 -8.30 3.76
C GLU A 45 3.16 -7.86 2.33
N ALA A 46 1.89 -7.54 2.08
CA ALA A 46 1.48 -7.09 0.76
C ALA A 46 2.13 -5.73 0.42
N LEU A 47 2.21 -4.83 1.39
CA LEU A 47 2.85 -3.54 1.18
C LEU A 47 4.35 -3.71 0.89
N ALA A 48 5.01 -4.60 1.61
CA ALA A 48 6.42 -4.91 1.36
C ALA A 48 6.60 -5.49 -0.05
N ALA A 49 5.69 -6.35 -0.47
CA ALA A 49 5.72 -6.91 -1.82
C ALA A 49 5.54 -5.81 -2.87
N LEU A 50 4.63 -4.87 -2.64
CA LEU A 50 4.42 -3.75 -3.56
C LEU A 50 5.66 -2.88 -3.68
N THR A 51 6.30 -2.56 -2.56
CA THR A 51 7.51 -1.74 -2.60
C THR A 51 8.67 -2.45 -3.26
N SER A 52 8.66 -3.78 -3.25
CA SER A 52 9.68 -4.58 -3.91
C SER A 52 9.39 -4.76 -5.40
N LYS A 53 8.14 -5.01 -5.75
CA LYS A 53 7.75 -5.32 -7.14
C LYS A 53 7.53 -4.09 -8.00
N VAL A 54 6.98 -3.03 -7.42
CA VAL A 54 6.71 -1.79 -8.16
C VAL A 54 7.28 -0.57 -7.43
N PRO A 55 8.61 -0.56 -7.17
CA PRO A 55 9.22 0.51 -6.36
C PRO A 55 9.12 1.89 -6.98
N ASN A 56 8.94 1.97 -8.28
CA ASN A 56 8.81 3.26 -8.97
C ASN A 56 7.38 3.78 -8.99
N ASN A 57 6.45 2.99 -8.50
CA ASN A 57 5.03 3.30 -8.56
C ASN A 57 4.40 3.48 -7.18
N ILE A 58 5.15 3.21 -6.12
CA ILE A 58 4.67 3.40 -4.77
C ILE A 58 5.75 4.11 -3.95
N TYR A 59 5.35 5.12 -3.19
CA TYR A 59 6.25 5.93 -2.40
C TYR A 59 5.80 5.88 -0.96
N VAL A 60 6.72 5.52 -0.08
CA VAL A 60 6.47 5.48 1.36
C VAL A 60 7.48 6.39 2.02
N HIS A 61 7.00 7.33 2.83
CA HIS A 61 7.89 8.20 3.58
C HIS A 61 7.32 8.47 4.97
N TYR A 62 8.20 8.87 5.86
CA TYR A 62 7.84 9.17 7.24
C TYR A 62 7.90 10.67 7.44
N GLU A 63 6.85 11.22 8.02
CA GLU A 63 6.76 12.65 8.28
C GLU A 63 6.08 12.86 9.63
N ASP A 64 6.75 13.51 10.57
CA ASP A 64 6.24 13.80 11.90
C ASP A 64 5.70 12.55 12.64
N GLY A 65 6.41 11.44 12.48
CA GLY A 65 6.02 10.20 13.12
C GLY A 65 4.87 9.46 12.46
N ALA A 66 4.38 9.98 11.34
CA ALA A 66 3.32 9.34 10.56
C ALA A 66 3.89 8.75 9.27
N ILE A 67 3.24 7.71 8.78
CA ILE A 67 3.58 7.11 7.49
C ILE A 67 2.70 7.74 6.43
N ARG A 68 3.30 8.20 5.36
CA ARG A 68 2.60 8.73 4.18
C ARG A 68 2.88 7.82 3.00
N ILE A 69 1.85 7.47 2.28
CA ILE A 69 1.98 6.56 1.13
C ILE A 69 1.30 7.20 -0.08
N SER A 70 1.98 7.12 -1.20
CA SER A 70 1.47 7.57 -2.49
C SER A 70 1.67 6.47 -3.50
N ALA A 71 0.70 6.24 -4.36
CA ALA A 71 0.79 5.26 -5.42
C ALA A 71 0.39 5.89 -6.75
N ASP A 72 1.14 5.56 -7.80
CA ASP A 72 0.95 6.13 -9.11
C ASP A 72 1.18 5.05 -10.17
N ARG A 73 0.38 5.04 -11.20
CA ARG A 73 0.49 4.08 -12.30
C ARG A 73 1.31 4.59 -13.43
#